data_9a13837d88270fdbbbd22324ff04a430
#
_entry.id   9a13837d88270fdbbbd22324ff04a430
#
_cell.length_a   1.000
_cell.length_b   1.000
_cell.length_c   1.000
_cell.angle_alpha   90.00
_cell.angle_beta   90.00
_cell.angle_gamma   90.00
#
_symmetry.space_group_name_H-M   'P 1'
#
loop_
_entity.id
_entity.type
_entity.pdbx_description
1 polymer ?
#
loop_
_entity_poly.entity_id
_entity_poly.type
_entity_poly.pdbx_seq_one_letter_code
_entity_poly.pdbx_strand_id
1 'polypeptide(L)'
;PAILLIDGMLGQTTEGVVLPEKKTELPPPKYAVPTGRGNKAQRTFQLFNGNYRGLFGEDATEACLVDNNRMYREWVKTEARSSSYRMEDAEYAIFAYGSCARICLDVVDELRAEGYAVGMFRPITLFPFPELQIQAIHGIKAALSVEMALPEQFYPDVALNLDRSIPLYSYSRCGGNLVEAGDVAGTMRKIITEGEGR
;
A
#
# COMPACT_ATOMS: atom_id res chain seq x y z
N PRO A 1 1.60 -12.68 11.73
CA PRO A 1 2.85 -12.34 11.04
C PRO A 1 2.71 -11.01 10.34
N ALA A 2 3.82 -10.27 10.23
CA ALA A 2 3.93 -9.07 9.43
C ALA A 2 5.00 -9.28 8.36
N ILE A 3 4.81 -8.68 7.18
CA ILE A 3 5.76 -8.70 6.08
C ILE A 3 6.18 -7.25 5.82
N LEU A 4 7.48 -6.99 5.88
CA LEU A 4 8.07 -5.72 5.46
C LEU A 4 8.54 -5.88 4.01
N LEU A 5 7.97 -5.07 3.12
CA LEU A 5 8.35 -5.05 1.71
C LEU A 5 9.36 -3.92 1.47
N ILE A 6 10.49 -4.26 0.90
CA ILE A 6 11.51 -3.31 0.44
C ILE A 6 11.88 -3.64 -1.01
N ASP A 7 12.17 -2.64 -1.80
CA ASP A 7 12.69 -2.84 -3.17
C ASP A 7 14.22 -2.98 -3.19
N GLY A 8 14.76 -3.42 -4.33
CA GLY A 8 16.20 -3.62 -4.50
C GLY A 8 17.02 -2.32 -4.43
N MET A 9 16.43 -1.19 -4.78
CA MET A 9 17.06 0.12 -4.70
C MET A 9 17.24 0.53 -3.24
N LEU A 10 16.18 0.43 -2.43
CA LEU A 10 16.24 0.73 -1.00
C LEU A 10 17.22 -0.18 -0.28
N GLY A 11 17.31 -1.46 -0.67
CA GLY A 11 18.26 -2.42 -0.11
C GLY A 11 19.74 -2.10 -0.41
N GLN A 12 20.02 -1.22 -1.37
CA GLN A 12 21.38 -0.77 -1.74
C GLN A 12 21.71 0.64 -1.24
N THR A 13 20.75 1.34 -0.65
CA THR A 13 20.93 2.69 -0.14
C THR A 13 21.77 2.66 1.14
N THR A 14 22.75 3.56 1.25
CA THR A 14 23.55 3.73 2.45
C THR A 14 23.03 4.95 3.21
N GLU A 15 22.35 4.71 4.32
CA GLU A 15 21.87 5.76 5.24
C GLU A 15 22.27 5.43 6.68
N GLY A 16 22.42 6.46 7.50
CA GLY A 16 22.62 6.29 8.95
C GLY A 16 21.34 5.71 9.58
N VAL A 17 21.48 4.58 10.25
CA VAL A 17 20.35 3.91 10.92
C VAL A 17 20.55 3.97 12.42
N VAL A 18 19.54 4.51 13.12
CA VAL A 18 19.48 4.42 14.57
C VAL A 18 18.76 3.10 14.92
N LEU A 19 19.52 2.14 15.42
CA LEU A 19 18.95 0.89 15.88
C LEU A 19 18.20 1.11 17.20
N PRO A 20 16.95 0.64 17.31
CA PRO A 20 16.24 0.68 18.58
C PRO A 20 16.91 -0.22 19.60
N GLU A 21 16.69 0.04 20.88
CA GLU A 21 17.13 -0.85 21.94
C GLU A 21 16.59 -2.27 21.72
N LYS A 22 17.47 -3.25 21.92
CA LYS A 22 17.10 -4.65 21.73
C LYS A 22 16.03 -5.04 22.76
N LYS A 23 14.87 -5.45 22.28
CA LYS A 23 13.86 -6.06 23.16
C LYS A 23 14.39 -7.39 23.68
N THR A 24 14.51 -7.50 24.98
CA THR A 24 14.97 -8.72 25.66
C THR A 24 13.83 -9.71 25.87
N GLU A 25 12.59 -9.26 25.88
CA GLU A 25 11.42 -10.11 25.99
C GLU A 25 11.00 -10.64 24.63
N LEU A 26 11.12 -11.94 24.45
CA LEU A 26 10.63 -12.64 23.26
C LEU A 26 9.12 -12.91 23.41
N PRO A 27 8.37 -12.94 22.28
CA PRO A 27 6.97 -13.32 22.33
C PRO A 27 6.81 -14.74 22.93
N PRO A 28 5.67 -15.03 23.57
CA PRO A 28 5.44 -16.32 24.20
C PRO A 28 5.69 -17.48 23.23
N PRO A 29 6.21 -18.63 23.73
CA PRO A 29 6.54 -19.81 22.90
C PRO A 29 5.37 -20.33 22.06
N LYS A 30 4.12 -20.02 22.45
CA LYS A 30 2.93 -20.40 21.66
C LYS A 30 2.87 -19.77 20.26
N TYR A 31 3.60 -18.68 20.04
CA TYR A 31 3.71 -18.01 18.74
C TYR A 31 4.99 -18.39 17.98
N ALA A 32 5.91 -19.11 18.62
CA ALA A 32 7.11 -19.58 17.96
C ALA A 32 6.74 -20.68 16.96
N VAL A 33 7.22 -20.54 15.73
CA VAL A 33 7.12 -21.62 14.74
C VAL A 33 8.16 -22.67 15.13
N PRO A 34 7.78 -23.93 15.39
CA PRO A 34 8.75 -24.97 15.67
C PRO A 34 9.57 -25.24 14.43
N THR A 35 10.85 -24.89 14.50
CA THR A 35 11.83 -25.17 13.45
C THR A 35 12.65 -26.39 13.86
N GLY A 36 12.60 -27.46 13.05
CA GLY A 36 13.51 -28.58 13.16
C GLY A 36 12.86 -29.96 13.28
N ARG A 37 13.53 -30.96 12.71
CA ARG A 37 13.21 -32.39 12.84
C ARG A 37 13.40 -32.83 14.30
N GLY A 38 12.40 -33.52 14.83
CA GLY A 38 12.49 -34.15 16.16
C GLY A 38 11.93 -33.34 17.31
N ASN A 39 11.38 -32.17 17.08
CA ASN A 39 10.68 -31.43 18.14
C ASN A 39 9.29 -32.04 18.36
N LYS A 40 9.03 -32.56 19.58
CA LYS A 40 7.72 -33.10 19.96
C LYS A 40 6.59 -32.08 19.96
N ALA A 41 6.92 -30.79 19.83
CA ALA A 41 5.97 -29.69 19.70
C ALA A 41 5.68 -29.31 18.24
N GLN A 42 5.96 -30.17 17.28
CA GLN A 42 5.67 -29.91 15.87
C GLN A 42 4.19 -29.64 15.67
N ARG A 43 3.85 -28.40 15.40
CA ARG A 43 2.49 -28.01 15.03
C ARG A 43 2.28 -28.29 13.55
N THR A 44 1.27 -29.08 13.25
CA THR A 44 0.79 -29.27 11.90
C THR A 44 -0.19 -28.15 11.59
N PHE A 45 0.10 -27.32 10.61
CA PHE A 45 -0.84 -26.34 10.08
C PHE A 45 -1.61 -27.00 8.94
N GLN A 46 -2.91 -27.10 9.08
CA GLN A 46 -3.77 -27.52 7.99
C GLN A 46 -4.07 -26.32 7.13
N LEU A 47 -3.83 -26.43 5.82
CA LEU A 47 -4.19 -25.41 4.84
C LEU A 47 -5.72 -25.31 4.68
N PHE A 48 -6.42 -26.42 4.95
CA PHE A 48 -7.89 -26.47 4.95
C PHE A 48 -8.36 -26.81 6.35
N ASN A 49 -9.30 -26.05 6.87
CA ASN A 49 -9.88 -26.31 8.17
C ASN A 49 -10.93 -27.41 8.06
N GLY A 50 -10.49 -28.67 8.07
CA GLY A 50 -11.39 -29.82 8.10
C GLY A 50 -12.23 -29.93 9.38
N ASN A 51 -11.88 -29.17 10.43
CA ASN A 51 -12.64 -29.01 11.67
C ASN A 51 -12.46 -27.59 12.21
N TYR A 52 -13.54 -26.86 12.34
CA TYR A 52 -13.53 -25.50 12.85
C TYR A 52 -14.81 -25.24 13.68
N ARG A 53 -14.64 -24.88 14.95
CA ARG A 53 -15.77 -24.62 15.88
C ARG A 53 -16.80 -25.74 15.97
N GLY A 54 -16.36 -26.99 15.84
CA GLY A 54 -17.26 -28.16 15.87
C GLY A 54 -17.96 -28.47 14.55
N LEU A 55 -17.69 -27.70 13.49
CA LEU A 55 -18.11 -27.97 12.12
C LEU A 55 -17.06 -28.81 11.40
N PHE A 56 -17.45 -29.53 10.35
CA PHE A 56 -16.59 -30.40 9.56
C PHE A 56 -16.74 -30.11 8.06
N GLY A 57 -15.73 -30.48 7.28
CA GLY A 57 -15.76 -30.37 5.81
C GLY A 57 -15.90 -28.93 5.31
N GLU A 58 -16.78 -28.76 4.35
CA GLU A 58 -17.04 -27.48 3.67
C GLU A 58 -17.55 -26.42 4.65
N ASP A 59 -18.47 -26.79 5.56
CA ASP A 59 -19.04 -25.90 6.56
C ASP A 59 -17.95 -25.33 7.51
N ALA A 60 -16.99 -26.17 7.87
CA ALA A 60 -15.84 -25.74 8.67
C ALA A 60 -14.98 -24.72 7.93
N THR A 61 -14.71 -24.96 6.66
CA THR A 61 -13.93 -24.08 5.81
C THR A 61 -14.65 -22.75 5.59
N GLU A 62 -15.93 -22.77 5.27
CA GLU A 62 -16.74 -21.56 5.09
C GLU A 62 -16.78 -20.71 6.36
N ALA A 63 -17.06 -21.30 7.51
CA ALA A 63 -17.08 -20.59 8.79
C ALA A 63 -15.73 -19.93 9.10
N CYS A 64 -14.63 -20.61 8.81
CA CYS A 64 -13.28 -20.04 8.96
C CYS A 64 -13.05 -18.84 8.03
N LEU A 65 -13.47 -18.93 6.78
CA LEU A 65 -13.33 -17.84 5.81
C LEU A 65 -14.18 -16.62 6.18
N VAL A 66 -15.40 -16.85 6.68
CA VAL A 66 -16.26 -15.78 7.22
C VAL A 66 -15.60 -15.06 8.38
N ASP A 67 -15.01 -15.80 9.33
CA ASP A 67 -14.31 -15.21 10.46
C ASP A 67 -13.05 -14.45 10.03
N ASN A 68 -12.29 -14.99 9.07
CA ASN A 68 -11.13 -14.32 8.51
C ASN A 68 -11.52 -13.01 7.79
N ASN A 69 -12.62 -13.02 7.04
CA ASN A 69 -13.13 -11.80 6.39
C ASN A 69 -13.56 -10.75 7.42
N ARG A 70 -14.24 -11.16 8.50
CA ARG A 70 -14.60 -10.25 9.59
C ARG A 70 -13.37 -9.65 10.24
N MET A 71 -12.34 -10.45 10.49
CA MET A 71 -11.07 -9.99 11.05
C MET A 71 -10.34 -9.02 10.09
N TYR A 72 -10.33 -9.31 8.78
CA TYR A 72 -9.77 -8.40 7.78
C TYR A 72 -10.50 -7.05 7.79
N ARG A 73 -11.83 -7.05 7.82
CA ARG A 73 -12.62 -5.80 7.89
C ARG A 73 -12.33 -4.98 9.14
N GLU A 74 -12.01 -5.64 10.25
CA GLU A 74 -11.57 -4.95 11.45
C GLU A 74 -10.17 -4.36 11.27
N TRP A 75 -9.24 -5.10 10.69
CA TRP A 75 -7.89 -4.60 10.40
C TRP A 75 -7.88 -3.41 9.44
N VAL A 76 -8.77 -3.36 8.46
CA VAL A 76 -8.93 -2.17 7.61
C VAL A 76 -9.20 -0.92 8.43
N LYS A 77 -9.92 -1.05 9.55
CA LYS A 77 -10.23 0.10 10.43
C LYS A 77 -9.10 0.43 11.40
N THR A 78 -8.41 -0.59 11.93
CA THR A 78 -7.49 -0.43 13.06
C THR A 78 -6.03 -0.45 12.67
N GLU A 79 -5.66 -1.14 11.58
CA GLU A 79 -4.26 -1.37 11.21
C GLU A 79 -3.87 -0.73 9.88
N ALA A 80 -4.83 -0.37 9.02
CA ALA A 80 -4.52 0.30 7.76
C ALA A 80 -3.92 1.68 8.02
N ARG A 81 -2.77 1.93 7.40
CA ARG A 81 -1.98 3.15 7.60
C ARG A 81 -1.69 3.82 6.27
N SER A 82 -1.78 5.13 6.27
CA SER A 82 -1.43 5.98 5.15
C SER A 82 -0.82 7.29 5.63
N SER A 83 -0.22 8.02 4.73
CA SER A 83 0.19 9.41 4.94
C SER A 83 -0.24 10.25 3.76
N SER A 84 -0.61 11.49 4.03
CA SER A 84 -0.93 12.50 3.03
C SER A 84 0.11 13.59 3.06
N TYR A 85 0.45 14.13 1.91
CA TYR A 85 1.36 15.25 1.76
C TYR A 85 0.70 16.31 0.91
N ARG A 86 0.45 17.50 1.48
CA ARG A 86 -0.21 18.63 0.83
C ARG A 86 -1.55 18.29 0.17
N MET A 87 -2.34 17.42 0.81
CA MET A 87 -3.66 16.99 0.30
C MET A 87 -4.80 17.91 0.75
N GLU A 88 -4.58 18.82 1.70
CA GLU A 88 -5.60 19.61 2.35
C GLU A 88 -6.32 20.56 1.37
N ASP A 89 -5.60 21.09 0.39
CA ASP A 89 -6.07 22.02 -0.63
C ASP A 89 -5.79 21.51 -2.06
N ALA A 90 -5.53 20.20 -2.20
CA ALA A 90 -5.17 19.64 -3.48
C ALA A 90 -6.37 19.53 -4.43
N GLU A 91 -6.18 19.95 -5.67
CA GLU A 91 -7.10 19.73 -6.78
C GLU A 91 -6.69 18.51 -7.63
N TYR A 92 -5.44 18.08 -7.51
CA TYR A 92 -4.86 16.92 -8.19
C TYR A 92 -4.10 16.06 -7.19
N ALA A 93 -4.16 14.74 -7.37
CA ALA A 93 -3.52 13.82 -6.44
C ALA A 93 -2.56 12.86 -7.14
N ILE A 94 -1.41 12.61 -6.52
CA ILE A 94 -0.52 11.51 -6.86
C ILE A 94 -0.71 10.40 -5.83
N PHE A 95 -0.93 9.18 -6.30
CA PHE A 95 -0.94 7.97 -5.48
C PHE A 95 0.36 7.21 -5.72
N ALA A 96 1.16 7.01 -4.69
CA ALA A 96 2.42 6.30 -4.78
C ALA A 96 2.81 5.65 -3.46
N TYR A 97 3.61 4.59 -3.50
CA TYR A 97 4.14 3.93 -2.30
C TYR A 97 5.64 3.63 -2.45
N GLY A 98 6.28 3.26 -1.33
CA GLY A 98 7.70 2.90 -1.31
C GLY A 98 8.60 3.98 -1.91
N SER A 99 9.54 3.57 -2.73
CA SER A 99 10.50 4.46 -3.40
C SER A 99 9.84 5.43 -4.38
N CYS A 100 8.74 5.02 -5.05
CA CYS A 100 7.97 5.93 -5.90
C CYS A 100 7.41 7.10 -5.11
N ALA A 101 6.86 6.85 -3.91
CA ALA A 101 6.35 7.93 -3.07
C ALA A 101 7.44 8.90 -2.63
N ARG A 102 8.66 8.42 -2.36
CA ARG A 102 9.79 9.28 -2.01
C ARG A 102 10.15 10.23 -3.15
N ILE A 103 10.19 9.73 -4.39
CA ILE A 103 10.43 10.53 -5.58
C ILE A 103 9.27 11.54 -5.80
N CYS A 104 8.03 11.12 -5.60
CA CYS A 104 6.87 11.97 -5.80
C CYS A 104 6.74 13.11 -4.79
N LEU A 105 7.44 13.09 -3.65
CA LEU A 105 7.50 14.26 -2.75
C LEU A 105 8.11 15.46 -3.46
N ASP A 106 9.26 15.26 -4.11
CA ASP A 106 9.94 16.33 -4.86
C ASP A 106 9.08 16.81 -6.03
N VAL A 107 8.37 15.91 -6.72
CA VAL A 107 7.42 16.24 -7.79
C VAL A 107 6.29 17.13 -7.29
N VAL A 108 5.71 16.81 -6.13
CA VAL A 108 4.65 17.66 -5.54
C VAL A 108 5.19 19.05 -5.23
N ASP A 109 6.38 19.16 -4.65
CA ASP A 109 6.98 20.46 -4.33
C ASP A 109 7.30 21.27 -5.58
N GLU A 110 7.82 20.64 -6.65
CA GLU A 110 8.06 21.28 -7.96
C GLU A 110 6.76 21.83 -8.55
N LEU A 111 5.73 20.99 -8.66
CA LEU A 111 4.43 21.39 -9.24
C LEU A 111 3.74 22.48 -8.41
N ARG A 112 3.87 22.43 -7.09
CA ARG A 112 3.37 23.48 -6.21
C ARG A 112 4.10 24.80 -6.36
N ALA A 113 5.40 24.79 -6.61
CA ALA A 113 6.18 25.98 -6.91
C ALA A 113 5.74 26.64 -8.25
N GLU A 114 5.20 25.85 -9.17
CA GLU A 114 4.60 26.31 -10.43
C GLU A 114 3.16 26.80 -10.28
N GLY A 115 2.57 26.66 -9.09
CA GLY A 115 1.20 27.13 -8.80
C GLY A 115 0.11 26.07 -8.92
N TYR A 116 0.44 24.81 -9.21
CA TYR A 116 -0.54 23.72 -9.28
C TYR A 116 -0.86 23.17 -7.90
N ALA A 117 -2.13 23.03 -7.57
CA ALA A 117 -2.59 22.46 -6.30
C ALA A 117 -2.52 20.91 -6.31
N VAL A 118 -1.31 20.37 -6.34
CA VAL A 118 -1.05 18.92 -6.32
C VAL A 118 -0.75 18.45 -4.91
N GLY A 119 -1.30 17.30 -4.52
CA GLY A 119 -0.97 16.60 -3.29
C GLY A 119 -0.60 15.14 -3.56
N MET A 120 -0.12 14.43 -2.55
CA MET A 120 0.19 13.02 -2.64
C MET A 120 -0.43 12.23 -1.50
N PHE A 121 -1.03 11.10 -1.85
CA PHE A 121 -1.48 10.07 -0.92
C PHE A 121 -0.55 8.85 -1.01
N ARG A 122 -0.03 8.43 0.14
CA ARG A 122 0.87 7.30 0.26
C ARG A 122 0.26 6.23 1.18
N PRO A 123 -0.09 5.04 0.70
CA PRO A 123 -0.33 3.91 1.58
C PRO A 123 0.99 3.48 2.25
N ILE A 124 0.94 3.28 3.56
CA ILE A 124 2.05 2.71 4.35
C ILE A 124 1.85 1.21 4.44
N THR A 125 0.60 0.76 4.64
CA THR A 125 0.22 -0.65 4.57
C THR A 125 -0.38 -0.97 3.21
N LEU A 126 0.03 -2.09 2.61
CA LEU A 126 -0.61 -2.65 1.41
C LEU A 126 -1.60 -3.76 1.78
N PHE A 127 -1.48 -4.32 2.98
CA PHE A 127 -2.43 -5.25 3.57
C PHE A 127 -2.44 -5.09 5.10
N PRO A 128 -3.56 -4.68 5.71
CA PRO A 128 -4.78 -4.21 5.05
C PRO A 128 -4.55 -2.93 4.25
N PHE A 129 -5.28 -2.80 3.13
CA PHE A 129 -5.20 -1.60 2.29
C PHE A 129 -5.97 -0.44 2.93
N PRO A 130 -5.53 0.82 2.82
CA PRO A 130 -6.19 1.98 3.41
C PRO A 130 -7.41 2.44 2.60
N GLU A 131 -8.38 1.53 2.44
CA GLU A 131 -9.61 1.73 1.66
C GLU A 131 -10.39 2.98 2.13
N LEU A 132 -10.60 3.07 3.46
CA LEU A 132 -11.42 4.14 4.05
C LEU A 132 -10.77 5.52 3.88
N GLN A 133 -9.45 5.58 3.94
CA GLN A 133 -8.70 6.82 3.77
C GLN A 133 -8.76 7.30 2.32
N ILE A 134 -8.72 6.39 1.33
CA ILE A 134 -8.86 6.74 -0.09
C ILE A 134 -10.30 7.16 -0.38
N GLN A 135 -11.29 6.44 0.14
CA GLN A 135 -12.71 6.78 -0.02
C GLN A 135 -13.08 8.14 0.58
N ALA A 136 -12.30 8.62 1.55
CA ALA A 136 -12.48 9.94 2.15
C ALA A 136 -11.85 11.09 1.32
N ILE A 137 -11.17 10.81 0.22
CA ILE A 137 -10.59 11.83 -0.65
C ILE A 137 -11.68 12.41 -1.55
N HIS A 138 -11.90 13.71 -1.45
CA HIS A 138 -12.90 14.44 -2.22
C HIS A 138 -12.31 15.71 -2.82
N GLY A 139 -13.00 16.27 -3.82
CA GLY A 139 -12.62 17.54 -4.42
C GLY A 139 -11.44 17.48 -5.41
N ILE A 140 -10.97 16.28 -5.72
CA ILE A 140 -9.87 16.06 -6.68
C ILE A 140 -10.44 16.03 -8.09
N LYS A 141 -9.84 16.80 -9.01
CA LYS A 141 -10.21 16.86 -10.42
C LYS A 141 -9.67 15.68 -11.24
N ALA A 142 -8.44 15.23 -10.91
CA ALA A 142 -7.82 14.05 -11.50
C ALA A 142 -6.71 13.50 -10.59
N ALA A 143 -6.36 12.24 -10.81
CA ALA A 143 -5.34 11.54 -10.03
C ALA A 143 -4.37 10.76 -10.94
N LEU A 144 -3.14 10.58 -10.46
CA LEU A 144 -2.07 9.80 -11.11
C LEU A 144 -1.56 8.73 -10.15
N SER A 145 -1.65 7.47 -10.53
CA SER A 145 -0.99 6.35 -9.84
C SER A 145 0.42 6.16 -10.38
N VAL A 146 1.41 6.07 -9.49
CA VAL A 146 2.82 5.92 -9.85
C VAL A 146 3.39 4.67 -9.19
N GLU A 147 3.90 3.74 -10.01
CA GLU A 147 4.46 2.48 -9.53
C GLU A 147 5.59 1.93 -10.42
N MET A 148 6.35 0.96 -9.89
CA MET A 148 7.39 0.24 -10.63
C MET A 148 6.97 -1.19 -10.93
N ALA A 149 5.81 -1.38 -11.54
CA ALA A 149 5.28 -2.68 -11.95
C ALA A 149 4.54 -2.59 -13.30
N LEU A 150 4.73 -3.59 -14.17
CA LEU A 150 3.95 -3.83 -15.36
C LEU A 150 3.65 -5.33 -15.48
N PRO A 151 2.38 -5.74 -15.59
CA PRO A 151 1.20 -4.86 -15.50
C PRO A 151 1.07 -4.21 -14.13
N GLU A 152 0.35 -3.12 -14.08
CA GLU A 152 0.11 -2.35 -12.85
C GLU A 152 -0.55 -3.22 -11.78
N GLN A 153 -0.06 -3.10 -10.55
CA GLN A 153 -0.59 -3.83 -9.39
C GLN A 153 -1.25 -2.90 -8.37
N PHE A 154 -0.72 -1.71 -8.23
CA PHE A 154 -1.24 -0.70 -7.30
C PHE A 154 -2.40 0.11 -7.89
N TYR A 155 -2.34 0.42 -9.18
CA TYR A 155 -3.40 1.15 -9.89
C TYR A 155 -4.80 0.53 -9.68
N PRO A 156 -4.99 -0.81 -9.81
CA PRO A 156 -6.30 -1.44 -9.57
C PRO A 156 -6.81 -1.24 -8.14
N ASP A 157 -5.94 -1.28 -7.13
CA ASP A 157 -6.31 -1.08 -5.75
C ASP A 157 -6.77 0.36 -5.48
N VAL A 158 -6.11 1.34 -6.09
CA VAL A 158 -6.55 2.74 -6.03
C VAL A 158 -7.87 2.91 -6.76
N ALA A 159 -7.98 2.40 -8.00
CA ALA A 159 -9.18 2.51 -8.83
C ALA A 159 -10.42 1.89 -8.19
N LEU A 160 -10.26 0.82 -7.41
CA LEU A 160 -11.35 0.16 -6.70
C LEU A 160 -11.91 1.04 -5.57
N ASN A 161 -11.09 1.88 -4.97
CA ASN A 161 -11.40 2.61 -3.75
C ASN A 161 -11.59 4.12 -3.96
N LEU A 162 -11.03 4.70 -5.02
CA LEU A 162 -11.21 6.10 -5.38
C LEU A 162 -12.61 6.33 -5.98
N ASP A 163 -13.18 7.51 -5.73
CA ASP A 163 -14.46 7.89 -6.36
C ASP A 163 -14.34 7.79 -7.89
N ARG A 164 -15.27 7.07 -8.51
CA ARG A 164 -15.29 6.78 -9.95
C ARG A 164 -15.47 8.02 -10.84
N SER A 165 -15.92 9.12 -10.27
CA SER A 165 -16.02 10.39 -10.99
C SER A 165 -14.65 11.07 -11.19
N ILE A 166 -13.64 10.66 -10.43
CA ILE A 166 -12.28 11.19 -10.50
C ILE A 166 -11.50 10.39 -11.57
N PRO A 167 -11.07 11.00 -12.68
CA PRO A 167 -10.21 10.34 -13.65
C PRO A 167 -8.89 9.91 -13.01
N LEU A 168 -8.57 8.61 -13.11
CA LEU A 168 -7.33 8.04 -12.61
C LEU A 168 -6.45 7.63 -13.80
N TYR A 169 -5.24 8.15 -13.83
CA TYR A 169 -4.21 7.83 -14.82
C TYR A 169 -3.12 6.98 -14.18
N SER A 170 -2.28 6.35 -15.00
CA SER A 170 -1.13 5.58 -14.51
C SER A 170 0.18 6.05 -15.15
N TYR A 171 1.25 6.02 -14.37
CA TYR A 171 2.63 6.10 -14.81
C TYR A 171 3.42 4.95 -14.20
N SER A 172 3.92 4.06 -15.03
CA SER A 172 4.59 2.84 -14.59
C SER A 172 5.92 2.64 -15.28
N ARG A 173 6.92 2.14 -14.52
CA ARG A 173 8.21 1.68 -15.04
C ARG A 173 8.43 0.23 -14.63
N CYS A 174 9.27 -0.48 -15.36
CA CYS A 174 9.57 -1.87 -15.03
C CYS A 174 10.96 -2.29 -15.53
N GLY A 175 11.34 -3.54 -15.27
CA GLY A 175 12.57 -4.13 -15.80
C GLY A 175 13.86 -3.49 -15.27
N GLY A 176 13.82 -2.95 -14.03
CA GLY A 176 14.96 -2.26 -13.42
C GLY A 176 15.06 -0.77 -13.75
N ASN A 177 14.18 -0.24 -14.62
CA ASN A 177 14.10 1.20 -14.83
C ASN A 177 13.41 1.87 -13.65
N LEU A 178 14.00 2.95 -13.18
CA LEU A 178 13.45 3.75 -12.09
C LEU A 178 12.42 4.75 -12.59
N VAL A 179 11.54 5.16 -11.70
CA VAL A 179 10.68 6.32 -11.87
C VAL A 179 11.56 7.57 -11.79
N GLU A 180 11.39 8.49 -12.74
CA GLU A 180 12.10 9.75 -12.75
C GLU A 180 11.13 10.90 -12.41
N ALA A 181 11.57 11.81 -11.52
CA ALA A 181 10.74 12.92 -11.06
C ALA A 181 10.25 13.79 -12.24
N GLY A 182 11.12 14.10 -13.20
CA GLY A 182 10.78 14.89 -14.37
C GLY A 182 9.70 14.28 -15.25
N ASP A 183 9.70 12.95 -15.41
CA ASP A 183 8.68 12.24 -16.19
C ASP A 183 7.31 12.25 -15.49
N VAL A 184 7.30 12.05 -14.16
CA VAL A 184 6.08 12.11 -13.35
C VAL A 184 5.50 13.53 -13.37
N ALA A 185 6.35 14.56 -13.17
CA ALA A 185 5.94 15.95 -13.22
C ALA A 185 5.40 16.32 -14.63
N GLY A 186 6.07 15.90 -15.69
CA GLY A 186 5.64 16.08 -17.06
C GLY A 186 4.29 15.41 -17.36
N THR A 187 4.08 14.20 -16.82
CA THR A 187 2.80 13.49 -16.97
C THR A 187 1.68 14.24 -16.24
N MET A 188 1.95 14.70 -15.00
CA MET A 188 0.96 15.43 -14.21
C MET A 188 0.58 16.77 -14.87
N ARG A 189 1.56 17.52 -15.40
CA ARG A 189 1.29 18.77 -16.17
C ARG A 189 0.35 18.54 -17.36
N LYS A 190 0.55 17.43 -18.10
CA LYS A 190 -0.36 17.07 -19.21
C LYS A 190 -1.77 16.79 -18.70
N ILE A 191 -1.92 16.02 -17.63
CA ILE A 191 -3.22 15.73 -17.02
C ILE A 191 -3.93 17.02 -16.61
N ILE A 192 -3.22 17.96 -16.00
CA ILE A 192 -3.76 19.25 -15.55
C ILE A 192 -4.22 20.06 -16.76
N THR A 193 -3.36 20.26 -17.76
CA THR A 193 -3.65 21.12 -18.92
C THR A 193 -4.72 20.53 -19.83
N GLU A 194 -4.77 19.21 -20.01
CA GLU A 194 -5.81 18.54 -20.79
C GLU A 194 -7.15 18.51 -20.07
N GLY A 195 -7.15 18.50 -18.74
CA GLY A 195 -8.35 18.58 -17.90
C GLY A 195 -9.00 19.96 -17.91
N GLU A 196 -8.23 21.02 -17.98
CA GLU A 196 -8.72 22.40 -18.06
C GLU A 196 -9.31 22.76 -19.45
N GLY A 197 -9.02 21.97 -20.48
CA GLY A 197 -9.52 22.14 -21.84
C GLY A 197 -10.84 21.42 -22.16
N ARG A 198 -11.47 20.77 -21.19
CA ARG A 198 -12.77 20.10 -21.29
C ARG A 198 -13.82 20.80 -20.48
#